data_cf84633fcf53a796fbc057acf65d8910
#
_entry.id   cf84633fcf53a796fbc057acf65d8910
#
_cell.length_a   1.000
_cell.length_b   1.000
_cell.length_c   1.000
_cell.angle_alpha   90.00
_cell.angle_beta   90.00
_cell.angle_gamma   90.00
#
_symmetry.space_group_name_H-M   'P 1'
#
loop_
_entity.id
_entity.type
_entity.pdbx_description
1 polymer ?
#
loop_
_entity_poly.entity_id
_entity_poly.type
_entity_poly.pdbx_seq_one_letter_code
_entity_poly.pdbx_strand_id
1 'polypeptide(L)'
;HLKPQQTAKPQESVKVHNLLLTTGHAGNRTELLDSKKVDSSIIDFVYPVEKTLVSINAQASVAIKGMGLTFIDATLALTEGRGGYFVGKCETMQYIPSGNEPAIIYPYSRSGALMIPRVGEMPNVPVLRFFTSEKLREIRKDSSHKFDFLEELLPLIKKEFIYRYYSLAFKNCGKKLNGSLEFAEMLEEIKSFHSKYPSEKQFSFEELQEPFINHEAYNTSIVKQSLKEMIEQVSLRTKSPLLAAISAWHDISPIFNELYSFGGLTARSHQLFDNQYAPFFNRISYGPPLENMYKILALFKVGIFDFTFGQSPTIQKVQNGKWQMENISAELDNRIVLDYHIDARIPRMNIPSQSSILYKNLFEEGKIRAFQNTDDTGRYETGGMDLTREANPIDKAGNVIKNMTVYGTPTEGVTFDNDTLSRSRNDFSSIWAKQAVKSLKNFISTTK
;
A
#
# COMPACT_ATOMS: atom_id res chain seq x y z
N HIS A 1 16.94 28.98 -4.31
CA HIS A 1 18.10 28.36 -4.94
C HIS A 1 18.23 26.94 -4.41
N LEU A 2 18.03 25.94 -5.27
CA LEU A 2 18.31 24.54 -4.94
C LEU A 2 19.81 24.32 -5.12
N LYS A 3 20.51 23.83 -4.09
CA LYS A 3 21.93 23.47 -4.20
C LYS A 3 22.02 22.07 -4.84
N PRO A 4 22.85 21.85 -5.87
CA PRO A 4 23.07 20.53 -6.44
C PRO A 4 23.84 19.62 -5.46
N GLN A 5 23.71 18.32 -5.65
CA GLN A 5 24.56 17.34 -4.96
C GLN A 5 26.03 17.64 -5.22
N GLN A 6 26.89 17.38 -4.24
CA GLN A 6 28.35 17.50 -4.37
C GLN A 6 28.91 16.47 -5.36
N THR A 7 28.68 16.70 -6.65
CA THR A 7 29.48 16.15 -7.72
C THR A 7 30.35 17.28 -8.24
N ALA A 8 31.57 16.99 -8.71
CA ALA A 8 32.58 17.96 -9.13
C ALA A 8 32.19 18.80 -10.38
N LYS A 9 30.90 19.02 -10.60
CA LYS A 9 30.36 19.90 -11.64
C LYS A 9 30.07 21.28 -11.06
N PRO A 10 30.27 22.37 -11.83
CA PRO A 10 29.96 23.72 -11.38
C PRO A 10 28.48 23.83 -10.97
N GLN A 11 28.24 24.57 -9.89
CA GLN A 11 26.88 24.87 -9.41
C GLN A 11 26.14 25.68 -10.47
N GLU A 12 25.15 25.07 -11.10
CA GLU A 12 24.22 25.78 -11.98
C GLU A 12 23.03 26.30 -11.15
N SER A 13 22.74 27.59 -11.31
CA SER A 13 21.58 28.21 -10.67
C SER A 13 20.59 28.64 -11.75
N VAL A 14 19.37 28.11 -11.65
CA VAL A 14 18.28 28.45 -12.55
C VAL A 14 17.22 29.22 -11.76
N LYS A 15 16.87 30.44 -12.28
CA LYS A 15 15.75 31.22 -11.73
C LYS A 15 14.46 30.83 -12.45
N VAL A 16 13.45 30.46 -11.67
CA VAL A 16 12.14 30.04 -12.18
C VAL A 16 11.04 30.83 -11.46
N HIS A 17 9.91 31.08 -12.14
CA HIS A 17 8.75 31.75 -11.54
C HIS A 17 7.89 30.76 -10.74
N ASN A 18 7.79 29.51 -11.21
CA ASN A 18 7.03 28.45 -10.58
C ASN A 18 7.86 27.17 -10.59
N LEU A 19 7.78 26.41 -9.49
CA LEU A 19 8.45 25.15 -9.31
C LEU A 19 7.40 24.06 -9.02
N LEU A 20 7.46 22.95 -9.76
CA LEU A 20 6.69 21.75 -9.48
C LEU A 20 7.63 20.63 -9.00
N LEU A 21 7.39 20.10 -7.81
CA LEU A 21 8.13 18.98 -7.24
C LEU A 21 7.33 17.69 -7.42
N THR A 22 7.84 16.80 -8.27
CA THR A 22 7.29 15.47 -8.57
C THR A 22 8.37 14.41 -8.40
N THR A 23 8.97 14.37 -7.22
CA THR A 23 10.20 13.60 -6.96
C THR A 23 9.96 12.12 -6.67
N GLY A 24 8.69 11.69 -6.59
CA GLY A 24 8.36 10.33 -6.23
C GLY A 24 8.89 9.96 -4.83
N HIS A 25 9.40 8.75 -4.68
CA HIS A 25 10.03 8.26 -3.45
C HIS A 25 11.44 8.86 -3.28
N ALA A 26 11.53 10.19 -3.16
CA ALA A 26 12.79 10.88 -2.94
C ALA A 26 13.42 10.44 -1.60
N GLY A 27 14.71 10.17 -1.62
CA GLY A 27 15.46 9.75 -0.44
C GLY A 27 15.60 8.24 -0.29
N ASN A 28 15.33 7.51 -1.35
CA ASN A 28 15.75 6.11 -1.43
C ASN A 28 17.27 6.03 -1.33
N ARG A 29 17.77 5.16 -0.47
CA ARG A 29 19.16 5.05 -0.03
C ARG A 29 20.21 4.76 -1.11
N THR A 30 19.86 4.74 -2.38
CA THR A 30 20.83 4.64 -3.49
C THR A 30 21.89 5.74 -3.47
N GLU A 31 21.63 6.87 -2.85
CA GLU A 31 22.61 7.94 -2.63
C GLU A 31 23.62 7.63 -1.52
N LEU A 32 23.33 6.65 -0.65
CA LEU A 32 24.23 6.20 0.42
C LEU A 32 25.20 5.10 -0.01
N LEU A 33 25.08 4.56 -1.23
CA LEU A 33 26.00 3.52 -1.76
C LEU A 33 27.44 4.00 -1.93
N ASP A 34 27.68 5.30 -1.88
CA ASP A 34 29.03 5.90 -1.89
C ASP A 34 29.70 5.99 -0.49
N SER A 35 29.00 5.64 0.59
CA SER A 35 29.58 5.66 1.93
C SER A 35 30.28 4.32 2.25
N LYS A 36 31.56 4.39 2.62
CA LYS A 36 32.57 3.32 2.78
C LYS A 36 32.27 2.20 3.80
N LYS A 37 31.02 1.95 4.25
CA LYS A 37 30.63 0.85 5.13
C LYS A 37 29.15 0.47 4.95
N VAL A 38 28.76 0.08 3.74
CA VAL A 38 27.43 -0.52 3.57
C VAL A 38 27.54 -1.98 3.99
N ASP A 39 26.73 -2.37 4.97
CA ASP A 39 26.55 -3.77 5.33
C ASP A 39 25.92 -4.53 4.17
N SER A 40 26.71 -5.37 3.53
CA SER A 40 26.28 -6.13 2.34
C SER A 40 25.20 -7.17 2.64
N SER A 41 24.90 -7.46 3.91
CA SER A 41 23.89 -8.42 4.33
C SER A 41 22.49 -7.79 4.46
N ILE A 42 22.35 -6.46 4.33
CA ILE A 42 21.07 -5.76 4.35
C ILE A 42 20.82 -5.03 3.03
N ILE A 43 19.64 -5.19 2.48
CA ILE A 43 19.11 -4.41 1.37
C ILE A 43 17.90 -3.62 1.88
N ASP A 44 18.13 -2.36 2.18
CA ASP A 44 17.10 -1.47 2.74
C ASP A 44 16.08 -0.97 1.71
N PHE A 45 16.40 -1.08 0.42
CA PHE A 45 15.53 -0.69 -0.68
C PHE A 45 15.85 -1.51 -1.92
N VAL A 46 14.81 -2.10 -2.51
CA VAL A 46 14.94 -3.11 -3.56
C VAL A 46 15.37 -2.52 -4.91
N TYR A 47 14.98 -1.28 -5.21
CA TYR A 47 15.19 -0.71 -6.56
C TYR A 47 16.47 0.11 -6.68
N PRO A 48 17.10 0.07 -7.84
CA PRO A 48 16.81 -0.80 -8.98
C PRO A 48 17.32 -2.23 -8.75
N VAL A 49 16.45 -3.22 -8.98
CA VAL A 49 16.66 -4.63 -8.60
C VAL A 49 17.95 -5.21 -9.16
N GLU A 50 18.32 -4.81 -10.38
CA GLU A 50 19.52 -5.26 -11.08
C GLU A 50 20.84 -4.77 -10.45
N LYS A 51 20.77 -3.82 -9.52
CA LYS A 51 21.93 -3.28 -8.79
C LYS A 51 21.96 -3.72 -7.35
N THR A 52 20.80 -3.65 -6.69
CA THR A 52 20.69 -3.84 -5.24
C THR A 52 20.72 -5.30 -4.85
N LEU A 53 20.18 -6.20 -5.69
CA LEU A 53 20.07 -7.62 -5.38
C LEU A 53 21.24 -8.47 -5.93
N VAL A 54 22.17 -7.88 -6.67
CA VAL A 54 23.31 -8.59 -7.26
C VAL A 54 24.29 -9.15 -6.22
N SER A 55 24.38 -8.51 -5.05
CA SER A 55 25.27 -8.93 -3.95
C SER A 55 24.79 -10.19 -3.22
N ILE A 56 23.55 -10.63 -3.44
CA ILE A 56 22.99 -11.83 -2.79
C ILE A 56 23.59 -13.07 -3.49
N ASN A 57 24.29 -13.90 -2.74
CA ASN A 57 24.91 -15.09 -3.24
C ASN A 57 23.88 -16.15 -3.70
N ALA A 58 24.25 -16.95 -4.69
CA ALA A 58 23.51 -18.18 -4.98
C ALA A 58 23.50 -19.09 -3.75
N GLN A 59 22.41 -19.85 -3.59
CA GLN A 59 22.20 -20.75 -2.45
C GLN A 59 22.14 -20.07 -1.07
N ALA A 60 22.02 -18.74 -1.00
CA ALA A 60 21.85 -18.02 0.25
C ALA A 60 20.45 -18.21 0.85
N SER A 61 20.33 -18.04 2.17
CA SER A 61 19.07 -17.91 2.88
C SER A 61 18.72 -16.42 3.03
N VAL A 62 17.50 -16.03 2.60
CA VAL A 62 17.12 -14.63 2.46
C VAL A 62 15.80 -14.35 3.16
N ALA A 63 15.77 -13.43 4.12
CA ALA A 63 14.51 -12.87 4.63
C ALA A 63 14.04 -11.71 3.76
N ILE A 64 12.74 -11.66 3.44
CA ILE A 64 12.13 -10.53 2.73
C ILE A 64 10.99 -9.94 3.57
N LYS A 65 11.18 -8.72 4.04
CA LYS A 65 10.22 -7.95 4.81
C LYS A 65 9.25 -7.22 3.89
N GLY A 66 7.95 -7.50 4.06
CA GLY A 66 6.90 -6.96 3.20
C GLY A 66 6.51 -7.97 2.12
N MET A 67 5.19 -8.11 1.90
CA MET A 67 4.63 -9.11 0.98
C MET A 67 3.75 -8.41 -0.08
N GLY A 68 4.13 -7.18 -0.44
CA GLY A 68 3.50 -6.35 -1.47
C GLY A 68 4.06 -6.58 -2.88
N LEU A 69 3.83 -5.62 -3.78
CA LEU A 69 4.35 -5.68 -5.16
C LEU A 69 5.87 -5.78 -5.22
N THR A 70 6.57 -5.02 -4.36
CA THR A 70 8.03 -5.04 -4.29
C THR A 70 8.60 -6.40 -3.87
N PHE A 71 7.86 -7.16 -3.03
CA PHE A 71 8.22 -8.55 -2.73
C PHE A 71 8.21 -9.43 -4.00
N ILE A 72 7.18 -9.25 -4.85
CA ILE A 72 7.06 -10.00 -6.09
C ILE A 72 8.21 -9.64 -7.03
N ASP A 73 8.51 -8.34 -7.19
CA ASP A 73 9.62 -7.88 -8.02
C ASP A 73 10.97 -8.41 -7.52
N ALA A 74 11.22 -8.35 -6.21
CA ALA A 74 12.43 -8.90 -5.60
C ALA A 74 12.54 -10.42 -5.82
N THR A 75 11.44 -11.15 -5.63
CA THR A 75 11.38 -12.59 -5.81
C THR A 75 11.67 -12.97 -7.28
N LEU A 76 11.03 -12.31 -8.23
CA LEU A 76 11.27 -12.57 -9.67
C LEU A 76 12.68 -12.18 -10.08
N ALA A 77 13.24 -11.10 -9.55
CA ALA A 77 14.64 -10.74 -9.81
C ALA A 77 15.64 -11.76 -9.24
N LEU A 78 15.32 -12.39 -8.09
CA LEU A 78 16.14 -13.43 -7.45
C LEU A 78 15.95 -14.82 -8.08
N THR A 79 14.98 -15.00 -8.97
CA THR A 79 14.65 -16.28 -9.61
C THR A 79 14.78 -16.16 -11.14
N GLU A 80 13.74 -15.67 -11.83
CA GLU A 80 13.75 -15.46 -13.28
C GLU A 80 14.91 -14.56 -13.72
N GLY A 81 15.17 -13.47 -12.98
CA GLY A 81 16.30 -12.55 -13.24
C GLY A 81 17.69 -13.18 -13.10
N ARG A 82 17.79 -14.38 -12.52
CA ARG A 82 19.05 -15.17 -12.38
C ARG A 82 19.16 -16.34 -13.35
N GLY A 83 18.31 -16.34 -14.39
CA GLY A 83 18.38 -17.32 -15.46
C GLY A 83 17.42 -18.49 -15.30
N GLY A 84 16.68 -18.58 -14.22
CA GLY A 84 15.53 -19.47 -14.12
C GLY A 84 14.42 -19.02 -15.09
N TYR A 85 13.50 -19.90 -15.44
CA TYR A 85 12.44 -19.54 -16.37
C TYR A 85 11.14 -20.30 -16.10
N PHE A 86 10.03 -19.70 -16.56
CA PHE A 86 8.70 -20.28 -16.42
C PHE A 86 8.27 -20.94 -17.74
N VAL A 87 7.67 -22.13 -17.64
CA VAL A 87 7.06 -22.86 -18.75
C VAL A 87 5.59 -23.16 -18.45
N GLY A 88 4.77 -23.23 -19.50
CA GLY A 88 3.33 -23.39 -19.32
C GLY A 88 2.61 -22.06 -19.03
N LYS A 89 1.32 -22.13 -18.74
CA LYS A 89 0.46 -20.97 -18.46
C LYS A 89 -0.52 -21.31 -17.37
N CYS A 90 -0.97 -20.32 -16.60
CA CYS A 90 -1.97 -20.48 -15.55
C CYS A 90 -1.61 -21.64 -14.60
N GLU A 91 -2.54 -22.53 -14.33
CA GLU A 91 -2.40 -23.67 -13.40
C GLU A 91 -1.30 -24.66 -13.82
N THR A 92 -0.98 -24.72 -15.12
CA THR A 92 0.07 -25.59 -15.66
C THR A 92 1.48 -25.00 -15.55
N MET A 93 1.57 -23.74 -15.09
CA MET A 93 2.84 -23.04 -14.98
C MET A 93 3.80 -23.78 -14.05
N GLN A 94 5.03 -23.96 -14.51
CA GLN A 94 6.15 -24.57 -13.77
C GLN A 94 7.35 -23.65 -13.84
N TYR A 95 8.16 -23.66 -12.81
CA TYR A 95 9.42 -22.95 -12.75
C TYR A 95 10.57 -23.93 -12.92
N ILE A 96 11.51 -23.61 -13.79
CA ILE A 96 12.74 -24.37 -14.01
C ILE A 96 13.90 -23.57 -13.43
N PRO A 97 14.51 -24.04 -12.33
CA PRO A 97 15.63 -23.34 -11.69
C PRO A 97 16.89 -23.30 -12.56
N SER A 98 17.66 -22.22 -12.45
CA SER A 98 19.01 -22.09 -13.05
C SER A 98 20.12 -22.64 -12.15
N GLY A 99 19.85 -22.78 -10.83
CA GLY A 99 20.84 -23.09 -9.80
C GLY A 99 21.53 -21.85 -9.21
N ASN A 100 21.19 -20.65 -9.69
CA ASN A 100 21.74 -19.37 -9.20
C ASN A 100 20.78 -18.65 -8.21
N GLU A 101 19.63 -19.25 -7.92
CA GLU A 101 18.66 -18.72 -6.99
C GLU A 101 19.18 -18.79 -5.54
N PRO A 102 18.61 -18.01 -4.61
CA PRO A 102 18.69 -18.30 -3.18
C PRO A 102 18.23 -19.73 -2.89
N ALA A 103 18.84 -20.41 -1.91
CA ALA A 103 18.40 -21.73 -1.49
C ALA A 103 16.97 -21.68 -0.95
N ILE A 104 16.68 -20.61 -0.19
CA ILE A 104 15.36 -20.43 0.43
C ILE A 104 15.08 -18.95 0.69
N ILE A 105 13.84 -18.55 0.50
CA ILE A 105 13.32 -17.22 0.78
C ILE A 105 12.30 -17.32 1.91
N TYR A 106 12.46 -16.50 2.94
CA TYR A 106 11.58 -16.37 4.10
C TYR A 106 10.82 -15.04 4.03
N PRO A 107 9.65 -15.01 3.36
CA PRO A 107 8.85 -13.80 3.29
C PRO A 107 8.12 -13.57 4.62
N TYR A 108 8.00 -12.32 5.05
CA TYR A 108 7.24 -11.99 6.23
C TYR A 108 6.59 -10.60 6.19
N SER A 109 5.48 -10.48 6.89
CA SER A 109 4.76 -9.21 7.09
C SER A 109 3.95 -9.28 8.39
N ARG A 110 3.24 -8.22 8.74
CA ARG A 110 2.36 -8.24 9.92
C ARG A 110 1.28 -9.31 9.81
N SER A 111 0.57 -9.35 8.68
CA SER A 111 -0.53 -10.31 8.46
C SER A 111 -0.06 -11.66 7.93
N GLY A 112 1.16 -11.77 7.41
CA GLY A 112 1.61 -12.96 6.70
C GLY A 112 0.90 -13.24 5.37
N ALA A 113 0.01 -12.34 4.93
CA ALA A 113 -0.83 -12.55 3.78
C ALA A 113 -0.25 -11.93 2.51
N LEU A 114 -0.33 -12.66 1.40
CA LEU A 114 -0.03 -12.15 0.07
C LEU A 114 -1.11 -11.16 -0.39
N MET A 115 -0.77 -10.31 -1.36
CA MET A 115 -1.75 -9.42 -1.99
C MET A 115 -2.77 -10.23 -2.81
N ILE A 116 -4.00 -9.76 -2.83
CA ILE A 116 -5.02 -10.29 -3.74
C ILE A 116 -4.67 -9.82 -5.16
N PRO A 117 -4.66 -10.71 -6.16
CA PRO A 117 -4.39 -10.32 -7.55
C PRO A 117 -5.33 -9.22 -8.00
N ARG A 118 -4.85 -8.33 -8.87
CA ARG A 118 -5.65 -7.21 -9.37
C ARG A 118 -6.97 -7.69 -9.95
N VAL A 119 -8.05 -7.16 -9.39
CA VAL A 119 -9.40 -7.39 -9.88
C VAL A 119 -9.62 -6.49 -11.11
N GLY A 120 -10.13 -7.07 -12.19
CA GLY A 120 -10.62 -6.29 -13.32
C GLY A 120 -11.91 -5.53 -12.98
N GLU A 121 -12.46 -4.83 -13.96
CA GLU A 121 -13.77 -4.20 -13.81
C GLU A 121 -14.83 -5.22 -13.40
N MET A 122 -15.66 -4.85 -12.43
CA MET A 122 -16.78 -5.62 -11.93
C MET A 122 -18.09 -4.99 -12.43
N PRO A 123 -18.47 -5.22 -13.70
CA PRO A 123 -19.74 -4.70 -14.21
C PRO A 123 -20.91 -5.33 -13.45
N ASN A 124 -21.96 -4.57 -13.26
CA ASN A 124 -23.20 -5.02 -12.61
C ASN A 124 -23.12 -5.27 -11.09
N VAL A 125 -22.12 -4.75 -10.39
CA VAL A 125 -22.23 -4.60 -8.94
C VAL A 125 -23.15 -3.44 -8.60
N PRO A 126 -23.90 -3.50 -7.48
CA PRO A 126 -24.74 -2.38 -7.07
C PRO A 126 -23.90 -1.15 -6.76
N VAL A 127 -24.45 0.04 -7.00
CA VAL A 127 -23.90 1.31 -6.56
C VAL A 127 -23.79 1.35 -5.03
N LEU A 128 -22.94 2.24 -4.50
CA LEU A 128 -22.82 2.43 -3.06
C LEU A 128 -24.17 2.82 -2.46
N ARG A 129 -24.46 2.27 -1.29
CA ARG A 129 -25.71 2.48 -0.56
C ARG A 129 -25.49 3.04 0.83
N PHE A 130 -24.48 2.58 1.52
CA PHE A 130 -24.20 2.92 2.92
C PHE A 130 -23.09 3.96 3.04
N PHE A 131 -22.07 3.91 2.18
CA PHE A 131 -20.97 4.87 2.17
C PHE A 131 -21.15 5.87 1.03
N THR A 132 -22.13 6.75 1.16
CA THR A 132 -22.45 7.77 0.16
C THR A 132 -22.19 9.18 0.69
N SER A 133 -21.97 10.14 -0.22
CA SER A 133 -21.79 11.55 0.18
C SER A 133 -23.00 12.10 0.94
N GLU A 134 -24.21 11.59 0.68
CA GLU A 134 -25.42 11.96 1.39
C GLU A 134 -25.37 11.51 2.86
N LYS A 135 -25.10 10.22 3.10
CA LYS A 135 -24.98 9.65 4.45
C LYS A 135 -23.87 10.31 5.26
N LEU A 136 -22.76 10.61 4.62
CA LEU A 136 -21.62 11.27 5.26
C LEU A 136 -21.93 12.73 5.62
N ARG A 137 -22.77 13.41 4.82
CA ARG A 137 -23.27 14.74 5.17
C ARG A 137 -24.25 14.71 6.36
N GLU A 138 -25.06 13.66 6.49
CA GLU A 138 -25.93 13.47 7.65
C GLU A 138 -25.14 13.27 8.96
N ILE A 139 -24.01 12.56 8.89
CA ILE A 139 -23.12 12.33 10.05
C ILE A 139 -22.35 13.60 10.41
N ARG A 140 -21.95 14.38 9.41
CA ARG A 140 -21.17 15.60 9.61
C ARG A 140 -21.94 16.64 10.39
N LYS A 141 -21.47 16.96 11.60
CA LYS A 141 -22.13 17.91 12.51
C LYS A 141 -22.00 19.36 12.04
N ASP A 142 -20.79 19.72 11.61
CA ASP A 142 -20.45 21.06 11.10
C ASP A 142 -19.21 21.02 10.21
N SER A 143 -18.71 22.18 9.76
CA SER A 143 -17.54 22.28 8.88
C SER A 143 -16.22 21.91 9.54
N SER A 144 -16.16 21.89 10.88
CA SER A 144 -14.97 21.53 11.66
C SER A 144 -14.96 20.04 12.05
N HIS A 145 -16.05 19.31 11.78
CA HIS A 145 -16.18 17.90 12.15
C HIS A 145 -15.10 17.06 11.49
N LYS A 146 -14.30 16.41 12.32
CA LYS A 146 -13.35 15.38 11.93
C LYS A 146 -13.98 14.01 12.21
N PHE A 147 -13.90 13.14 11.21
CA PHE A 147 -14.54 11.83 11.33
C PHE A 147 -13.73 10.87 12.22
N ASP A 148 -14.44 10.14 13.06
CA ASP A 148 -13.87 8.94 13.70
C ASP A 148 -13.98 7.76 12.74
N PHE A 149 -12.81 7.18 12.43
CA PHE A 149 -12.75 6.09 11.45
C PHE A 149 -13.46 4.82 11.94
N LEU A 150 -13.27 4.44 13.21
CA LEU A 150 -13.83 3.20 13.74
C LEU A 150 -15.33 3.29 13.99
N GLU A 151 -15.77 4.42 14.53
CA GLU A 151 -17.15 4.59 14.98
C GLU A 151 -18.08 5.06 13.85
N GLU A 152 -17.58 5.90 12.94
CA GLU A 152 -18.41 6.54 11.93
C GLU A 152 -18.23 5.97 10.52
N LEU A 153 -16.99 5.66 10.11
CA LEU A 153 -16.69 5.29 8.72
C LEU A 153 -16.59 3.77 8.49
N LEU A 154 -15.86 3.05 9.33
CA LEU A 154 -15.64 1.61 9.17
C LEU A 154 -16.95 0.80 9.18
N PRO A 155 -17.95 1.10 10.02
CA PRO A 155 -19.23 0.39 9.96
C PRO A 155 -19.94 0.54 8.62
N LEU A 156 -19.86 1.71 7.98
CA LEU A 156 -20.44 1.94 6.65
C LEU A 156 -19.67 1.18 5.57
N ILE A 157 -18.35 1.18 5.65
CA ILE A 157 -17.48 0.40 4.75
C ILE A 157 -17.84 -1.09 4.84
N LYS A 158 -17.92 -1.65 6.04
CA LYS A 158 -18.30 -3.06 6.25
C LYS A 158 -19.67 -3.39 5.65
N LYS A 159 -20.65 -2.51 5.82
CA LYS A 159 -21.98 -2.68 5.23
C LYS A 159 -21.93 -2.75 3.71
N GLU A 160 -21.12 -1.91 3.05
CA GLU A 160 -20.95 -1.97 1.59
C GLU A 160 -20.34 -3.27 1.11
N PHE A 161 -19.29 -3.76 1.80
CA PHE A 161 -18.66 -5.03 1.46
C PHE A 161 -19.66 -6.20 1.56
N ILE A 162 -20.44 -6.26 2.66
CA ILE A 162 -21.49 -7.26 2.88
C ILE A 162 -22.55 -7.16 1.78
N TYR A 163 -23.04 -5.96 1.50
CA TYR A 163 -24.07 -5.72 0.51
C TYR A 163 -23.67 -6.19 -0.90
N ARG A 164 -22.45 -5.85 -1.33
CA ARG A 164 -21.96 -6.27 -2.65
C ARG A 164 -21.69 -7.75 -2.73
N TYR A 165 -21.13 -8.33 -1.67
CA TYR A 165 -20.91 -9.77 -1.61
C TYR A 165 -22.23 -10.52 -1.82
N TYR A 166 -23.22 -10.24 -0.99
CA TYR A 166 -24.48 -10.95 -1.00
C TYR A 166 -25.36 -10.60 -2.19
N SER A 167 -25.28 -9.40 -2.73
CA SER A 167 -25.96 -9.07 -3.99
C SER A 167 -25.54 -10.01 -5.13
N LEU A 168 -24.26 -10.39 -5.19
CA LEU A 168 -23.77 -11.31 -6.21
C LEU A 168 -23.98 -12.77 -5.81
N ALA A 169 -23.82 -13.14 -4.54
CA ALA A 169 -24.08 -14.51 -4.06
C ALA A 169 -25.54 -14.92 -4.31
N PHE A 170 -26.50 -14.07 -3.98
CA PHE A 170 -27.91 -14.29 -4.28
C PHE A 170 -28.14 -14.46 -5.78
N LYS A 171 -27.56 -13.55 -6.59
CA LYS A 171 -27.69 -13.62 -8.05
C LYS A 171 -27.14 -14.92 -8.63
N ASN A 172 -26.02 -15.42 -8.13
CA ASN A 172 -25.44 -16.70 -8.55
C ASN A 172 -26.39 -17.88 -8.26
N CYS A 173 -27.20 -17.78 -7.20
CA CYS A 173 -28.24 -18.78 -6.86
C CYS A 173 -29.60 -18.48 -7.51
N GLY A 174 -29.67 -17.61 -8.53
CA GLY A 174 -30.92 -17.23 -9.21
C GLY A 174 -31.88 -16.42 -8.33
N LYS A 175 -31.39 -15.76 -7.30
CA LYS A 175 -32.14 -14.92 -6.37
C LYS A 175 -31.75 -13.46 -6.51
N LYS A 176 -32.49 -12.58 -5.83
CA LYS A 176 -32.18 -11.16 -5.76
C LYS A 176 -32.25 -10.73 -4.30
N LEU A 177 -31.15 -10.18 -3.78
CA LEU A 177 -31.16 -9.53 -2.47
C LEU A 177 -32.01 -8.26 -2.57
N ASN A 178 -32.90 -8.04 -1.61
CA ASN A 178 -33.69 -6.83 -1.59
C ASN A 178 -32.87 -5.63 -1.12
N GLY A 179 -32.38 -4.85 -2.07
CA GLY A 179 -31.56 -3.67 -1.83
C GLY A 179 -32.27 -2.49 -1.14
N SER A 180 -33.58 -2.56 -0.88
CA SER A 180 -34.33 -1.49 -0.20
C SER A 180 -34.50 -1.71 1.30
N LEU A 181 -34.12 -2.89 1.81
CA LEU A 181 -34.26 -3.24 3.23
C LEU A 181 -33.30 -2.41 4.10
N GLU A 182 -33.70 -2.11 5.33
CA GLU A 182 -32.75 -1.66 6.34
C GLU A 182 -31.70 -2.73 6.60
N PHE A 183 -30.49 -2.32 7.05
CA PHE A 183 -29.36 -3.26 7.16
C PHE A 183 -29.64 -4.44 8.09
N ALA A 184 -30.37 -4.23 9.17
CA ALA A 184 -30.77 -5.31 10.08
C ALA A 184 -31.67 -6.35 9.40
N GLU A 185 -32.66 -5.88 8.61
CA GLU A 185 -33.55 -6.75 7.83
C GLU A 185 -32.79 -7.51 6.74
N MET A 186 -31.80 -6.86 6.12
CA MET A 186 -30.91 -7.49 5.14
C MET A 186 -30.12 -8.64 5.77
N LEU A 187 -29.65 -8.48 7.01
CA LEU A 187 -28.94 -9.57 7.72
C LEU A 187 -29.86 -10.77 7.99
N GLU A 188 -31.13 -10.56 8.28
CA GLU A 188 -32.11 -11.67 8.43
C GLU A 188 -32.38 -12.37 7.08
N GLU A 189 -32.43 -11.63 6.00
CA GLU A 189 -32.53 -12.20 4.65
C GLU A 189 -31.29 -13.05 4.31
N ILE A 190 -30.10 -12.57 4.68
CA ILE A 190 -28.83 -13.31 4.52
C ILE A 190 -28.82 -14.60 5.36
N LYS A 191 -29.29 -14.58 6.60
CA LYS A 191 -29.41 -15.79 7.43
C LYS A 191 -30.35 -16.81 6.78
N SER A 192 -31.50 -16.34 6.27
CA SER A 192 -32.44 -17.19 5.53
C SER A 192 -31.82 -17.77 4.25
N PHE A 193 -31.00 -17.00 3.56
CA PHE A 193 -30.23 -17.46 2.40
C PHE A 193 -29.30 -18.63 2.77
N HIS A 194 -28.49 -18.49 3.80
CA HIS A 194 -27.57 -19.58 4.22
C HIS A 194 -28.32 -20.81 4.76
N SER A 195 -29.50 -20.65 5.32
CA SER A 195 -30.34 -21.81 5.69
C SER A 195 -30.79 -22.60 4.46
N LYS A 196 -31.00 -21.96 3.31
CA LYS A 196 -31.37 -22.60 2.05
C LYS A 196 -30.20 -23.05 1.20
N TYR A 197 -29.06 -22.36 1.30
CA TYR A 197 -27.85 -22.60 0.54
C TYR A 197 -26.64 -22.76 1.50
N PRO A 198 -26.61 -23.86 2.30
CA PRO A 198 -25.58 -24.04 3.33
C PRO A 198 -24.17 -24.26 2.77
N SER A 199 -24.03 -24.59 1.49
CA SER A 199 -22.74 -24.71 0.80
C SER A 199 -22.12 -23.38 0.39
N GLU A 200 -22.92 -22.29 0.37
CA GLU A 200 -22.40 -20.97 0.03
C GLU A 200 -21.55 -20.43 1.17
N LYS A 201 -20.35 -19.92 0.83
CA LYS A 201 -19.43 -19.37 1.83
C LYS A 201 -20.01 -18.09 2.46
N GLN A 202 -19.95 -18.02 3.78
CA GLN A 202 -20.29 -16.79 4.50
C GLN A 202 -19.17 -15.78 4.34
N PHE A 203 -19.54 -14.50 4.19
CA PHE A 203 -18.60 -13.42 4.14
C PHE A 203 -18.23 -12.95 5.54
N SER A 204 -16.94 -12.82 5.80
CA SER A 204 -16.39 -12.18 6.99
C SER A 204 -15.41 -11.09 6.56
N PHE A 205 -15.65 -9.86 7.00
CA PHE A 205 -14.71 -8.75 6.79
C PHE A 205 -13.44 -8.96 7.61
N GLU A 206 -13.57 -9.55 8.79
CA GLU A 206 -12.47 -9.88 9.69
C GLU A 206 -11.52 -10.92 9.08
N GLU A 207 -12.07 -11.98 8.48
CA GLU A 207 -11.25 -12.96 7.72
C GLU A 207 -10.61 -12.35 6.48
N LEU A 208 -11.29 -11.42 5.82
CA LEU A 208 -10.67 -10.69 4.71
C LEU A 208 -9.52 -9.82 5.19
N GLN A 209 -9.64 -9.19 6.36
CA GLN A 209 -8.59 -8.37 6.97
C GLN A 209 -7.42 -9.21 7.48
N GLU A 210 -7.71 -10.30 8.19
CA GLU A 210 -6.74 -11.21 8.79
C GLU A 210 -7.01 -12.65 8.32
N PRO A 211 -6.54 -13.04 7.13
CA PRO A 211 -6.93 -14.31 6.48
C PRO A 211 -6.56 -15.57 7.26
N PHE A 212 -5.70 -15.45 8.25
CA PHE A 212 -5.22 -16.61 9.03
C PHE A 212 -5.72 -16.60 10.48
N ILE A 213 -6.66 -15.71 10.84
CA ILE A 213 -7.15 -15.55 12.22
C ILE A 213 -7.78 -16.83 12.78
N ASN A 214 -8.42 -17.63 11.93
CA ASN A 214 -9.10 -18.88 12.32
C ASN A 214 -8.26 -20.15 12.11
N HIS A 215 -6.97 -20.01 11.78
CA HIS A 215 -6.08 -21.13 11.59
C HIS A 215 -5.30 -21.42 12.87
N GLU A 216 -5.26 -22.71 13.28
CA GLU A 216 -4.50 -23.15 14.46
C GLU A 216 -2.99 -22.96 14.32
N ALA A 217 -2.48 -23.03 13.09
CA ALA A 217 -1.07 -22.84 12.80
C ALA A 217 -0.88 -22.04 11.50
N TYR A 218 0.14 -21.22 11.46
CA TYR A 218 0.57 -20.51 10.26
C TYR A 218 1.82 -21.19 9.69
N ASN A 219 1.78 -21.56 8.42
CA ASN A 219 2.88 -22.24 7.73
C ASN A 219 2.79 -22.09 6.20
N THR A 220 3.81 -22.56 5.49
CA THR A 220 3.90 -22.49 4.03
C THR A 220 2.72 -23.15 3.31
N SER A 221 2.17 -24.24 3.83
CA SER A 221 1.04 -24.94 3.19
C SER A 221 -0.24 -24.10 3.21
N ILE A 222 -0.52 -23.44 4.33
CA ILE A 222 -1.70 -22.57 4.50
C ILE A 222 -1.60 -21.35 3.59
N VAL A 223 -0.43 -20.71 3.51
CA VAL A 223 -0.22 -19.56 2.60
C VAL A 223 -0.36 -19.99 1.13
N LYS A 224 0.20 -21.15 0.76
CA LYS A 224 0.02 -21.73 -0.58
C LYS A 224 -1.42 -22.02 -0.91
N GLN A 225 -2.19 -22.56 0.05
CA GLN A 225 -3.61 -22.84 -0.13
C GLN A 225 -4.42 -21.54 -0.29
N SER A 226 -4.18 -20.54 0.57
CA SER A 226 -4.80 -19.21 0.46
C SER A 226 -4.52 -18.57 -0.90
N LEU A 227 -3.29 -18.69 -1.42
CA LEU A 227 -2.95 -18.20 -2.76
C LEU A 227 -3.76 -18.90 -3.84
N LYS A 228 -3.93 -20.22 -3.79
CA LYS A 228 -4.75 -20.96 -4.76
C LYS A 228 -6.20 -20.50 -4.73
N GLU A 229 -6.79 -20.39 -3.54
CA GLU A 229 -8.17 -19.91 -3.37
C GLU A 229 -8.36 -18.50 -3.94
N MET A 230 -7.41 -17.60 -3.74
CA MET A 230 -7.45 -16.26 -4.33
C MET A 230 -7.36 -16.30 -5.86
N ILE A 231 -6.49 -17.14 -6.43
CA ILE A 231 -6.40 -17.34 -7.87
C ILE A 231 -7.72 -17.86 -8.43
N GLU A 232 -8.34 -18.83 -7.76
CA GLU A 232 -9.67 -19.37 -8.12
C GLU A 232 -10.72 -18.26 -8.10
N GLN A 233 -10.80 -17.46 -7.03
CA GLN A 233 -11.73 -16.33 -6.93
C GLN A 233 -11.55 -15.33 -8.08
N VAL A 234 -10.31 -14.97 -8.40
CA VAL A 234 -10.02 -14.05 -9.51
C VAL A 234 -10.38 -14.69 -10.87
N SER A 235 -10.21 -16.01 -11.01
CA SER A 235 -10.57 -16.74 -12.23
C SER A 235 -12.09 -16.79 -12.45
N LEU A 236 -12.90 -16.73 -11.39
CA LEU A 236 -14.36 -16.59 -11.48
C LEU A 236 -14.78 -15.23 -12.07
N ARG A 237 -13.88 -14.24 -12.06
CA ARG A 237 -14.11 -12.88 -12.57
C ARG A 237 -15.41 -12.28 -12.00
N THR A 238 -16.32 -11.88 -12.87
CA THR A 238 -17.60 -11.24 -12.53
C THR A 238 -18.58 -12.13 -11.76
N LYS A 239 -18.26 -13.40 -11.53
CA LYS A 239 -19.06 -14.34 -10.74
C LYS A 239 -18.57 -14.50 -9.30
N SER A 240 -17.43 -13.91 -8.92
CA SER A 240 -16.90 -14.01 -7.56
C SER A 240 -17.57 -13.02 -6.62
N PRO A 241 -18.34 -13.47 -5.60
CA PRO A 241 -18.88 -12.58 -4.57
C PRO A 241 -17.81 -11.86 -3.78
N LEU A 242 -16.64 -12.51 -3.54
CA LEU A 242 -15.52 -11.89 -2.86
C LEU A 242 -14.97 -10.69 -3.64
N LEU A 243 -14.80 -10.83 -4.96
CA LEU A 243 -14.34 -9.71 -5.80
C LEU A 243 -15.37 -8.59 -5.88
N ALA A 244 -16.66 -8.92 -5.85
CA ALA A 244 -17.71 -7.92 -5.76
C ALA A 244 -17.63 -7.12 -4.45
N ALA A 245 -17.39 -7.79 -3.32
CA ALA A 245 -17.15 -7.12 -2.04
C ALA A 245 -15.93 -6.19 -2.10
N ILE A 246 -14.78 -6.70 -2.55
CA ILE A 246 -13.52 -5.94 -2.66
C ILE A 246 -13.67 -4.72 -3.57
N SER A 247 -14.44 -4.84 -4.66
CA SER A 247 -14.70 -3.72 -5.58
C SER A 247 -15.40 -2.53 -4.90
N ALA A 248 -16.03 -2.73 -3.73
CA ALA A 248 -16.62 -1.64 -2.97
C ALA A 248 -15.59 -0.57 -2.60
N TRP A 249 -14.37 -1.00 -2.24
CA TRP A 249 -13.31 -0.04 -1.91
C TRP A 249 -12.92 0.85 -3.09
N HIS A 250 -12.96 0.34 -4.31
CA HIS A 250 -12.69 1.15 -5.49
C HIS A 250 -13.64 2.35 -5.61
N ASP A 251 -14.92 2.17 -5.30
CA ASP A 251 -15.92 3.25 -5.36
C ASP A 251 -15.96 4.08 -4.07
N ILE A 252 -15.61 3.48 -2.93
CA ILE A 252 -15.51 4.17 -1.63
C ILE A 252 -14.30 5.12 -1.61
N SER A 253 -13.16 4.67 -2.12
CA SER A 253 -11.89 5.38 -1.93
C SER A 253 -11.83 6.80 -2.50
N PRO A 254 -12.53 7.20 -3.59
CA PRO A 254 -12.62 8.60 -3.97
C PRO A 254 -13.33 9.47 -2.93
N ILE A 255 -14.43 8.98 -2.36
CA ILE A 255 -15.19 9.68 -1.31
C ILE A 255 -14.34 9.73 -0.02
N PHE A 256 -13.70 8.63 0.33
CA PHE A 256 -12.83 8.53 1.49
C PHE A 256 -11.62 9.49 1.40
N ASN A 257 -11.06 9.66 0.20
CA ASN A 257 -9.98 10.62 -0.03
C ASN A 257 -10.35 12.05 0.42
N GLU A 258 -11.57 12.48 0.12
CA GLU A 258 -12.06 13.80 0.54
C GLU A 258 -12.21 13.91 2.07
N LEU A 259 -12.55 12.81 2.74
CA LEU A 259 -12.71 12.76 4.21
C LEU A 259 -11.37 12.68 4.93
N TYR A 260 -10.40 11.99 4.35
CA TYR A 260 -9.07 11.80 4.94
C TYR A 260 -8.20 13.04 4.80
N SER A 261 -8.22 13.66 3.60
CA SER A 261 -7.24 14.67 3.22
C SER A 261 -7.30 15.93 4.09
N PHE A 262 -6.12 16.51 4.33
CA PHE A 262 -5.94 17.73 5.13
C PHE A 262 -6.46 17.62 6.57
N GLY A 263 -6.35 16.42 7.16
CA GLY A 263 -6.71 16.16 8.55
C GLY A 263 -8.21 16.07 8.79
N GLY A 264 -8.98 15.58 7.83
CA GLY A 264 -10.43 15.41 7.99
C GLY A 264 -10.85 14.22 8.85
N LEU A 265 -9.91 13.32 9.23
CA LEU A 265 -10.08 12.34 10.31
C LEU A 265 -9.60 12.93 11.64
N THR A 266 -10.12 12.42 12.77
CA THR A 266 -9.51 12.71 14.07
C THR A 266 -8.04 12.26 14.08
N ALA A 267 -7.19 12.89 14.90
CA ALA A 267 -5.76 12.57 14.93
C ALA A 267 -5.50 11.10 15.24
N ARG A 268 -6.26 10.53 16.18
CA ARG A 268 -6.20 9.10 16.55
C ARG A 268 -6.65 8.21 15.40
N SER A 269 -7.77 8.55 14.75
CA SER A 269 -8.30 7.80 13.61
C SER A 269 -7.38 7.85 12.40
N HIS A 270 -6.74 8.99 12.15
CA HIS A 270 -5.76 9.15 11.08
C HIS A 270 -4.55 8.20 11.29
N GLN A 271 -3.97 8.21 12.50
CA GLN A 271 -2.88 7.32 12.87
C GLN A 271 -3.27 5.84 12.75
N LEU A 272 -4.46 5.49 13.24
CA LEU A 272 -4.99 4.13 13.17
C LEU A 272 -5.16 3.67 11.72
N PHE A 273 -5.80 4.51 10.89
CA PHE A 273 -6.02 4.21 9.48
C PHE A 273 -4.70 3.97 8.77
N ASP A 274 -3.75 4.88 8.89
CA ASP A 274 -2.44 4.78 8.23
C ASP A 274 -1.67 3.52 8.62
N ASN A 275 -1.75 3.12 9.89
CA ASN A 275 -0.96 2.01 10.40
C ASN A 275 -1.62 0.64 10.21
N GLN A 276 -2.95 0.56 10.18
CA GLN A 276 -3.67 -0.72 10.15
C GLN A 276 -4.51 -0.91 8.90
N TYR A 277 -5.34 0.07 8.53
CA TYR A 277 -6.32 -0.10 7.46
C TYR A 277 -5.80 0.26 6.07
N ALA A 278 -4.95 1.27 5.93
CA ALA A 278 -4.36 1.59 4.63
C ALA A 278 -3.56 0.39 4.05
N PRO A 279 -2.69 -0.30 4.83
CA PRO A 279 -2.05 -1.53 4.34
C PRO A 279 -3.03 -2.66 4.00
N PHE A 280 -4.13 -2.79 4.73
CA PHE A 280 -5.17 -3.76 4.43
C PHE A 280 -5.85 -3.45 3.10
N PHE A 281 -6.35 -2.21 2.92
CA PHE A 281 -6.99 -1.81 1.67
C PHE A 281 -6.04 -1.89 0.48
N ASN A 282 -4.76 -1.54 0.66
CA ASN A 282 -3.74 -1.70 -0.38
C ASN A 282 -3.56 -3.18 -0.77
N ARG A 283 -3.54 -4.10 0.21
CA ARG A 283 -3.42 -5.54 -0.05
C ARG A 283 -4.56 -6.09 -0.89
N ILE A 284 -5.77 -5.62 -0.69
CA ILE A 284 -6.96 -6.11 -1.42
C ILE A 284 -7.23 -5.39 -2.75
N SER A 285 -6.65 -4.19 -2.96
CA SER A 285 -7.02 -3.34 -4.11
C SER A 285 -5.91 -3.15 -5.14
N TYR A 286 -4.64 -3.15 -4.73
CA TYR A 286 -3.50 -2.83 -5.60
C TYR A 286 -2.61 -4.05 -5.88
N GLY A 287 -3.22 -5.22 -5.98
CA GLY A 287 -2.49 -6.46 -6.19
C GLY A 287 -1.81 -6.56 -7.57
N PRO A 288 -0.94 -7.56 -7.71
CA PRO A 288 -0.20 -7.82 -8.94
C PRO A 288 -1.13 -8.37 -10.03
N PRO A 289 -0.66 -8.38 -11.29
CA PRO A 289 -1.30 -9.15 -12.35
C PRO A 289 -1.43 -10.63 -11.95
N LEU A 290 -2.53 -11.27 -12.38
CA LEU A 290 -2.80 -12.68 -12.07
C LEU A 290 -1.66 -13.61 -12.52
N GLU A 291 -1.00 -13.28 -13.64
CA GLU A 291 0.16 -14.04 -14.15
C GLU A 291 1.30 -14.12 -13.11
N ASN A 292 1.59 -13.01 -12.43
CA ASN A 292 2.63 -12.99 -11.39
C ASN A 292 2.26 -13.92 -10.22
N MET A 293 0.96 -14.05 -9.88
CA MET A 293 0.53 -14.96 -8.83
C MET A 293 0.67 -16.44 -9.25
N TYR A 294 0.47 -16.77 -10.53
CA TYR A 294 0.83 -18.08 -11.06
C TYR A 294 2.34 -18.34 -11.01
N LYS A 295 3.17 -17.32 -11.29
CA LYS A 295 4.63 -17.44 -11.12
C LYS A 295 4.99 -17.73 -9.65
N ILE A 296 4.42 -16.98 -8.70
CA ILE A 296 4.61 -17.23 -7.26
C ILE A 296 4.15 -18.64 -6.88
N LEU A 297 3.00 -19.09 -7.38
CA LEU A 297 2.52 -20.47 -7.13
C LEU A 297 3.46 -21.53 -7.71
N ALA A 298 4.06 -21.29 -8.88
CA ALA A 298 5.06 -22.17 -9.46
C ALA A 298 6.34 -22.23 -8.60
N LEU A 299 6.76 -21.11 -8.02
CA LEU A 299 7.89 -21.05 -7.09
C LEU A 299 7.59 -21.80 -5.78
N PHE A 300 6.35 -21.79 -5.27
CA PHE A 300 5.96 -22.66 -4.15
C PHE A 300 6.11 -24.15 -4.48
N LYS A 301 5.89 -24.57 -5.74
CA LYS A 301 5.99 -25.97 -6.14
C LYS A 301 7.42 -26.48 -6.11
N VAL A 302 8.42 -25.63 -6.37
CA VAL A 302 9.84 -25.98 -6.31
C VAL A 302 10.48 -25.81 -4.93
N GLY A 303 9.69 -25.35 -3.93
CA GLY A 303 10.13 -25.32 -2.54
C GLY A 303 11.07 -24.17 -2.18
N ILE A 304 11.11 -23.08 -2.97
CA ILE A 304 11.98 -21.93 -2.69
C ILE A 304 11.50 -21.06 -1.53
N PHE A 305 10.24 -21.22 -1.09
CA PHE A 305 9.65 -20.44 0.00
C PHE A 305 9.48 -21.22 1.29
N ASP A 306 9.77 -20.57 2.41
CA ASP A 306 9.37 -21.00 3.75
C ASP A 306 8.66 -19.84 4.47
N PHE A 307 7.40 -20.05 4.80
CA PHE A 307 6.56 -19.08 5.50
C PHE A 307 6.42 -19.37 7.01
N THR A 308 7.19 -20.28 7.57
CA THR A 308 7.11 -20.61 9.02
C THR A 308 7.23 -19.36 9.90
N PHE A 309 7.98 -18.37 9.45
CA PHE A 309 8.17 -17.09 10.13
C PHE A 309 7.39 -15.94 9.47
N GLY A 310 6.35 -16.21 8.68
CA GLY A 310 5.71 -15.20 7.84
C GLY A 310 4.88 -14.15 8.56
N GLN A 311 4.44 -14.40 9.82
CA GLN A 311 3.63 -13.45 10.60
C GLN A 311 4.45 -12.79 11.70
N SER A 312 4.70 -11.48 11.56
CA SER A 312 5.31 -10.63 12.59
C SER A 312 6.49 -11.22 13.37
N PRO A 313 7.46 -11.91 12.75
CA PRO A 313 8.60 -12.42 13.48
C PRO A 313 9.45 -11.28 14.03
N THR A 314 10.22 -11.58 15.08
CA THR A 314 11.35 -10.75 15.46
C THR A 314 12.54 -11.05 14.56
N ILE A 315 13.20 -10.00 14.06
CA ILE A 315 14.41 -10.14 13.27
C ILE A 315 15.49 -9.21 13.83
N GLN A 316 16.68 -9.76 14.05
CA GLN A 316 17.81 -9.01 14.58
C GLN A 316 19.13 -9.44 13.93
N LYS A 317 20.06 -8.50 13.87
CA LYS A 317 21.41 -8.80 13.41
C LYS A 317 22.18 -9.53 14.50
N VAL A 318 22.84 -10.61 14.15
CA VAL A 318 23.69 -11.39 15.06
C VAL A 318 25.16 -11.30 14.66
N GLN A 319 26.02 -11.97 15.43
CA GLN A 319 27.45 -12.01 15.13
C GLN A 319 27.73 -12.52 13.71
N ASN A 320 28.89 -12.14 13.16
CA ASN A 320 29.34 -12.51 11.81
C ASN A 320 28.50 -11.93 10.64
N GLY A 321 27.75 -10.85 10.88
CA GLY A 321 26.99 -10.16 9.83
C GLY A 321 25.74 -10.89 9.36
N LYS A 322 25.34 -11.96 10.02
CA LYS A 322 24.11 -12.72 9.72
C LYS A 322 22.90 -12.15 10.47
N TRP A 323 21.71 -12.64 10.10
CA TRP A 323 20.43 -12.26 10.69
C TRP A 323 19.80 -13.45 11.39
N GLN A 324 19.23 -13.23 12.56
CA GLN A 324 18.41 -14.21 13.25
C GLN A 324 16.95 -13.80 13.16
N MET A 325 16.10 -14.76 12.79
CA MET A 325 14.64 -14.60 12.77
C MET A 325 14.03 -15.60 13.71
N GLU A 326 13.04 -15.15 14.51
CA GLU A 326 12.36 -15.98 15.50
C GLU A 326 10.88 -15.61 15.63
N ASN A 327 10.04 -16.60 15.95
CA ASN A 327 8.65 -16.39 16.28
C ASN A 327 8.50 -16.10 17.78
N ILE A 328 7.62 -15.16 18.13
CA ILE A 328 7.34 -14.73 19.51
C ILE A 328 6.51 -15.78 20.29
N SER A 329 5.95 -16.81 19.64
CA SER A 329 5.12 -17.81 20.32
C SER A 329 5.95 -18.75 21.20
N ALA A 330 5.58 -18.80 22.49
CA ALA A 330 6.35 -19.33 23.60
C ALA A 330 6.61 -20.86 23.64
N GLU A 331 6.13 -21.64 22.67
CA GLU A 331 6.15 -23.11 22.81
C GLU A 331 7.23 -23.85 22.01
N LEU A 332 7.90 -23.20 21.07
CA LEU A 332 9.00 -23.80 20.31
C LEU A 332 10.08 -22.76 20.09
N ASP A 333 11.31 -23.10 20.45
CA ASP A 333 12.52 -22.32 20.17
C ASP A 333 12.83 -22.32 18.66
N ASN A 334 11.87 -21.79 17.88
CA ASN A 334 11.95 -21.70 16.43
C ASN A 334 12.73 -20.44 16.06
N ARG A 335 14.02 -20.61 15.88
CA ARG A 335 14.90 -19.55 15.36
C ARG A 335 15.71 -20.07 14.17
N ILE A 336 15.93 -19.20 13.21
CA ILE A 336 16.80 -19.47 12.07
C ILE A 336 17.84 -18.38 11.90
N VAL A 337 18.95 -18.73 11.29
CA VAL A 337 20.01 -17.77 10.93
C VAL A 337 20.03 -17.64 9.42
N LEU A 338 20.05 -16.39 8.94
CA LEU A 338 19.88 -15.99 7.54
C LEU A 338 21.11 -15.22 7.08
N ASP A 339 21.40 -15.32 5.78
CA ASP A 339 22.52 -14.63 5.17
C ASP A 339 22.18 -13.17 4.84
N TYR A 340 20.97 -12.91 4.36
CA TYR A 340 20.52 -11.58 3.91
C TYR A 340 19.16 -11.20 4.44
N HIS A 341 18.98 -9.91 4.65
CA HIS A 341 17.70 -9.29 4.96
C HIS A 341 17.36 -8.20 3.94
N ILE A 342 16.22 -8.33 3.27
CA ILE A 342 15.69 -7.38 2.28
C ILE A 342 14.47 -6.67 2.87
N ASP A 343 14.47 -5.34 2.89
CA ASP A 343 13.24 -4.57 3.15
C ASP A 343 12.54 -4.26 1.81
N ALA A 344 11.54 -5.07 1.47
CA ALA A 344 10.71 -4.92 0.28
C ALA A 344 9.48 -4.04 0.51
N ARG A 345 9.51 -3.20 1.52
CA ARG A 345 8.47 -2.19 1.72
C ARG A 345 8.90 -0.89 1.05
N ILE A 346 7.95 -0.22 0.42
CA ILE A 346 8.18 1.16 -0.02
C ILE A 346 8.19 2.07 1.21
N PRO A 347 9.29 2.81 1.46
CA PRO A 347 9.37 3.73 2.59
C PRO A 347 8.27 4.78 2.50
N ARG A 348 7.57 5.02 3.60
CA ARG A 348 6.68 6.18 3.70
C ARG A 348 7.50 7.46 3.70
N MET A 349 6.91 8.52 3.15
CA MET A 349 7.50 9.85 3.28
C MET A 349 7.63 10.22 4.77
N ASN A 350 8.78 10.73 5.13
CA ASN A 350 9.02 11.28 6.47
C ASN A 350 9.94 12.50 6.31
N ILE A 351 9.34 13.66 6.14
CA ILE A 351 10.07 14.92 5.90
C ILE A 351 11.15 15.20 6.96
N PRO A 352 10.89 15.03 8.26
CA PRO A 352 11.92 15.26 9.29
C PRO A 352 13.15 14.35 9.20
N SER A 353 12.98 13.13 8.67
CA SER A 353 14.05 12.12 8.61
C SER A 353 14.46 11.74 7.19
N GLN A 354 14.17 12.60 6.19
CA GLN A 354 14.49 12.33 4.81
C GLN A 354 16.00 12.23 4.54
N SER A 355 16.37 11.20 3.77
CA SER A 355 17.71 11.04 3.23
C SER A 355 17.95 11.86 1.96
N SER A 356 16.91 12.33 1.27
CA SER A 356 17.04 13.23 0.13
C SER A 356 17.63 14.57 0.55
N ILE A 357 18.77 14.94 -0.04
CA ILE A 357 19.43 16.23 0.19
C ILE A 357 18.48 17.40 -0.09
N LEU A 358 17.62 17.30 -1.10
CA LEU A 358 16.64 18.32 -1.43
C LEU A 358 15.69 18.58 -0.25
N TYR A 359 15.01 17.53 0.24
CA TYR A 359 14.02 17.70 1.31
C TYR A 359 14.67 18.00 2.66
N LYS A 360 15.85 17.42 2.93
CA LYS A 360 16.63 17.75 4.10
C LYS A 360 16.98 19.24 4.15
N ASN A 361 17.53 19.79 3.07
CA ASN A 361 17.86 21.21 2.99
C ASN A 361 16.61 22.11 3.13
N LEU A 362 15.52 21.77 2.43
CA LEU A 362 14.26 22.53 2.54
C LEU A 362 13.70 22.53 3.97
N PHE A 363 13.78 21.41 4.66
CA PHE A 363 13.31 21.26 6.03
C PHE A 363 14.23 22.01 7.04
N GLU A 364 15.54 21.81 6.95
CA GLU A 364 16.53 22.47 7.82
C GLU A 364 16.52 24.00 7.64
N GLU A 365 16.34 24.50 6.41
CA GLU A 365 16.17 25.93 6.12
C GLU A 365 14.79 26.48 6.52
N GLY A 366 13.90 25.61 7.04
CA GLY A 366 12.54 26.00 7.43
C GLY A 366 11.61 26.38 6.29
N LYS A 367 11.96 26.00 5.04
CA LYS A 367 11.14 26.25 3.84
C LYS A 367 9.93 25.32 3.72
N ILE A 368 9.97 24.19 4.40
CA ILE A 368 8.87 23.23 4.51
C ILE A 368 8.76 22.75 5.95
N ARG A 369 7.60 22.19 6.31
CA ARG A 369 7.39 21.50 7.58
C ARG A 369 6.59 20.22 7.36
N ALA A 370 6.63 19.29 8.33
CA ALA A 370 5.81 18.12 8.34
C ALA A 370 4.36 18.47 8.72
N PHE A 371 3.42 17.80 8.11
CA PHE A 371 2.00 17.93 8.44
C PHE A 371 1.70 17.29 9.80
N GLN A 372 0.94 17.99 10.60
CA GLN A 372 0.47 17.53 11.90
C GLN A 372 -1.04 17.62 11.96
N ASN A 373 -1.69 16.48 12.15
CA ASN A 373 -3.10 16.42 12.49
C ASN A 373 -3.26 16.51 14.01
N THR A 374 -3.96 17.52 14.50
CA THR A 374 -4.13 17.77 15.94
C THR A 374 -5.61 18.07 16.25
N ASP A 375 -6.13 17.47 17.31
CA ASP A 375 -7.44 17.70 17.89
C ASP A 375 -7.51 17.17 19.34
N ASP A 376 -8.70 17.09 19.90
CA ASP A 376 -8.92 16.61 21.27
C ASP A 376 -8.53 15.13 21.50
N THR A 377 -8.42 14.34 20.43
CA THR A 377 -7.99 12.93 20.47
C THR A 377 -6.47 12.76 20.51
N GLY A 378 -5.71 13.84 20.26
CA GLY A 378 -4.27 13.85 20.30
C GLY A 378 -3.60 14.58 19.15
N ARG A 379 -2.36 14.16 18.88
CA ARG A 379 -1.52 14.71 17.79
C ARG A 379 -0.90 13.56 17.01
N TYR A 380 -1.00 13.63 15.71
CA TYR A 380 -0.38 12.70 14.80
C TYR A 380 0.41 13.45 13.72
N GLU A 381 1.72 13.16 13.62
CA GLU A 381 2.58 13.62 12.55
C GLU A 381 2.67 12.53 11.48
N THR A 382 2.16 12.82 10.28
CA THR A 382 2.06 11.81 9.22
C THR A 382 3.38 11.57 8.51
N GLY A 383 4.30 12.51 8.62
CA GLY A 383 5.57 12.54 7.87
C GLY A 383 5.47 13.20 6.50
N GLY A 384 4.27 13.38 5.94
CA GLY A 384 4.04 14.12 4.70
C GLY A 384 4.32 15.62 4.85
N MET A 385 4.49 16.30 3.73
CA MET A 385 4.72 17.74 3.70
C MET A 385 3.44 18.52 3.96
N ASP A 386 3.46 19.48 4.89
CA ASP A 386 2.30 20.34 5.14
C ASP A 386 2.01 21.25 3.94
N LEU A 387 0.75 21.20 3.47
CA LEU A 387 0.32 21.78 2.20
C LEU A 387 -1.02 22.51 2.33
N THR A 388 -1.21 23.51 1.49
CA THR A 388 -2.57 24.04 1.21
C THR A 388 -3.35 23.09 0.30
N ARG A 389 -4.66 23.32 0.14
CA ARG A 389 -5.50 22.56 -0.81
C ARG A 389 -5.09 22.75 -2.28
N GLU A 390 -4.29 23.76 -2.58
CA GLU A 390 -3.67 23.99 -3.89
C GLU A 390 -2.29 23.32 -4.01
N ALA A 391 -1.91 22.47 -3.06
CA ALA A 391 -0.63 21.79 -2.98
C ALA A 391 0.60 22.70 -2.88
N ASN A 392 0.42 23.90 -2.35
CA ASN A 392 1.53 24.77 -2.02
C ASN A 392 2.09 24.44 -0.64
N PRO A 393 3.41 24.26 -0.49
CA PRO A 393 4.04 23.98 0.81
C PRO A 393 3.82 25.13 1.80
N ILE A 394 3.74 24.76 3.07
CA ILE A 394 3.69 25.68 4.20
C ILE A 394 5.05 25.62 4.90
N ASP A 395 5.68 26.77 5.10
CA ASP A 395 6.97 26.88 5.76
C ASP A 395 6.86 26.72 7.30
N LYS A 396 8.00 26.68 7.98
CA LYS A 396 8.08 26.52 9.45
C LYS A 396 7.34 27.65 10.18
N ALA A 397 7.27 28.85 9.61
CA ALA A 397 6.60 30.02 10.19
C ALA A 397 5.08 30.05 9.88
N GLY A 398 4.57 29.12 9.07
CA GLY A 398 3.17 29.08 8.65
C GLY A 398 2.85 29.84 7.37
N ASN A 399 3.86 30.34 6.64
CA ASN A 399 3.64 31.06 5.41
C ASN A 399 3.51 30.10 4.22
N VAL A 400 2.61 30.41 3.29
CA VAL A 400 2.39 29.62 2.06
C VAL A 400 3.41 30.00 0.99
N ILE A 401 4.13 29.00 0.45
CA ILE A 401 5.08 29.20 -0.65
C ILE A 401 4.34 29.06 -1.99
N LYS A 402 3.70 30.14 -2.43
CA LYS A 402 2.77 30.17 -3.57
C LYS A 402 3.38 29.81 -4.93
N ASN A 403 4.69 29.94 -5.09
CA ASN A 403 5.41 29.64 -6.34
C ASN A 403 6.01 28.23 -6.36
N MET A 404 5.70 27.39 -5.36
CA MET A 404 6.07 26.00 -5.30
C MET A 404 4.81 25.15 -5.17
N THR A 405 4.74 24.07 -5.93
CA THR A 405 3.66 23.08 -5.86
C THR A 405 4.29 21.71 -5.70
N VAL A 406 3.71 20.86 -4.86
CA VAL A 406 4.19 19.49 -4.60
C VAL A 406 3.14 18.49 -5.02
N TYR A 407 3.57 17.42 -5.69
CA TYR A 407 2.67 16.37 -6.15
C TYR A 407 3.27 14.98 -5.95
N GLY A 408 2.41 14.01 -5.70
CA GLY A 408 2.78 12.60 -5.53
C GLY A 408 3.23 12.26 -4.10
N THR A 409 4.11 11.29 -3.95
CA THR A 409 4.55 10.71 -2.67
C THR A 409 4.85 11.70 -1.54
N PRO A 410 5.47 12.88 -1.76
CA PRO A 410 5.71 13.83 -0.68
C PRO A 410 4.45 14.39 -0.02
N THR A 411 3.28 14.23 -0.64
CA THR A 411 1.99 14.69 -0.12
C THR A 411 1.22 13.61 0.65
N GLU A 412 1.70 12.36 0.63
CA GLU A 412 1.06 11.25 1.33
C GLU A 412 1.02 11.48 2.84
N GLY A 413 -0.15 11.18 3.45
CA GLY A 413 -0.43 11.49 4.84
C GLY A 413 -1.08 12.85 5.06
N VAL A 414 -0.93 13.81 4.13
CA VAL A 414 -1.77 15.01 4.05
C VAL A 414 -2.94 14.75 3.10
N THR A 415 -2.67 14.05 2.03
CA THR A 415 -3.65 13.51 1.10
C THR A 415 -3.57 11.98 1.11
N PHE A 416 -4.63 11.32 0.66
CA PHE A 416 -4.69 9.89 0.52
C PHE A 416 -4.61 9.50 -0.96
N ASP A 417 -3.77 8.48 -1.27
CA ASP A 417 -3.72 7.88 -2.61
C ASP A 417 -3.29 8.86 -3.73
N ASN A 418 -2.41 9.81 -3.39
CA ASN A 418 -1.91 10.82 -4.33
C ASN A 418 -0.62 10.39 -5.04
N ASP A 419 -0.09 9.22 -4.73
CA ASP A 419 1.02 8.59 -5.42
C ASP A 419 0.56 7.76 -6.64
N THR A 420 -0.74 7.77 -6.95
CA THR A 420 -1.33 7.10 -8.10
C THR A 420 -1.32 8.00 -9.35
N LEU A 421 -1.49 7.36 -10.53
CA LEU A 421 -1.68 8.07 -11.80
C LEU A 421 -3.14 8.57 -11.99
N SER A 422 -4.02 8.35 -11.02
CA SER A 422 -5.42 8.73 -11.11
C SER A 422 -5.63 10.22 -10.85
N ARG A 423 -6.15 10.95 -11.83
CA ARG A 423 -6.53 12.35 -11.68
C ARG A 423 -7.81 12.56 -10.87
N SER A 424 -8.56 11.49 -10.60
CA SER A 424 -9.80 11.56 -9.81
C SER A 424 -9.56 11.72 -8.31
N ARG A 425 -8.32 11.64 -7.84
CA ARG A 425 -7.96 11.78 -6.42
C ARG A 425 -7.69 13.24 -6.06
N ASN A 426 -6.52 13.72 -6.43
CA ASN A 426 -6.10 15.11 -6.19
C ASN A 426 -5.45 15.63 -7.48
N ASP A 427 -6.15 16.45 -8.25
CA ASP A 427 -5.64 16.97 -9.54
C ASP A 427 -4.72 18.19 -9.34
N PHE A 428 -3.68 18.04 -8.54
CA PHE A 428 -2.72 19.11 -8.28
C PHE A 428 -1.96 19.54 -9.53
N SER A 429 -1.79 18.64 -10.48
CA SER A 429 -1.13 18.98 -11.76
C SER A 429 -1.93 20.01 -12.56
N SER A 430 -3.25 19.88 -12.65
CA SER A 430 -4.11 20.86 -13.32
C SER A 430 -4.20 22.18 -12.54
N ILE A 431 -4.20 22.11 -11.21
CA ILE A 431 -4.17 23.29 -10.35
C ILE A 431 -2.86 24.07 -10.61
N TRP A 432 -1.72 23.39 -10.55
CA TRP A 432 -0.42 23.96 -10.88
C TRP A 432 -0.37 24.60 -12.28
N ALA A 433 -0.85 23.87 -13.30
CA ALA A 433 -0.84 24.38 -14.67
C ALA A 433 -1.64 25.68 -14.82
N LYS A 434 -2.81 25.77 -14.19
CA LYS A 434 -3.63 26.98 -14.16
C LYS A 434 -2.92 28.13 -13.45
N GLN A 435 -2.26 27.87 -12.31
CA GLN A 435 -1.49 28.87 -11.56
C GLN A 435 -0.28 29.37 -12.35
N ALA A 436 0.45 28.46 -13.01
CA ALA A 436 1.61 28.80 -13.83
C ALA A 436 1.22 29.71 -15.02
N VAL A 437 0.13 29.37 -15.73
CA VAL A 437 -0.40 30.20 -16.83
C VAL A 437 -0.84 31.58 -16.33
N LYS A 438 -1.51 31.66 -15.17
CA LYS A 438 -1.91 32.94 -14.57
C LYS A 438 -0.70 33.81 -14.20
N SER A 439 0.31 33.17 -13.59
CA SER A 439 1.57 33.83 -13.22
C SER A 439 2.30 34.39 -14.46
N LEU A 440 2.38 33.61 -15.53
CA LEU A 440 3.00 34.03 -16.79
C LEU A 440 2.25 35.21 -17.42
N LYS A 441 0.92 35.18 -17.47
CA LYS A 441 0.11 36.30 -18.00
C LYS A 441 0.35 37.58 -17.22
N ASN A 442 0.40 37.52 -15.89
CA ASN A 442 0.70 38.66 -15.04
C ASN A 442 2.10 39.22 -15.32
N PHE A 443 3.11 38.35 -15.44
CA PHE A 443 4.47 38.76 -15.77
C PHE A 443 4.54 39.49 -17.10
N ILE A 444 3.92 38.97 -18.15
CA ILE A 444 3.89 39.60 -19.48
C ILE A 444 3.18 40.97 -19.43
N SER A 445 2.11 41.10 -18.64
CA SER A 445 1.36 42.34 -18.50
C SER A 445 2.10 43.44 -17.71
N THR A 446 3.01 43.04 -16.81
CA THR A 446 3.82 43.98 -16.01
C THR A 446 5.16 44.34 -16.66
N THR A 447 5.55 43.65 -17.72
CA THR A 447 6.79 43.89 -18.48
C THR A 447 6.55 44.66 -19.78
N LYS A 448 5.29 44.94 -20.12
CA LYS A 448 4.85 45.91 -21.14
C LYS A 448 4.57 47.26 -20.49
#